data_d5eb2f5d978193bc8e7ee39e4a6dc868
#
_entry.id   d5eb2f5d978193bc8e7ee39e4a6dc868
#
_cell.length_a   1.000
_cell.length_b   1.000
_cell.length_c   1.000
_cell.angle_alpha   90.00
_cell.angle_beta   90.00
_cell.angle_gamma   90.00
#
_symmetry.space_group_name_H-M   'P 1'
#
loop_
_entity.id
_entity.type
_entity.pdbx_description
1 polymer ?
#
loop_
_entity_poly.entity_id
_entity_poly.type
_entity_poly.pdbx_seq_one_letter_code
_entity_poly.pdbx_strand_id
1 'polypeptide(L)'
;YLPMEELTRRAVYLLGVESSQVEAHYMNLAMDRKIVMQLKDDITQIYANTFYYMEANTAAMLKQLDVTYDVPDIEIEAAIRNIEKKTEMELDEHQVEAVKEAVRNGLLVITGGPGTGKTTTINTIIKYFELEGMDIFLAAPTGRAAKRMSETTGYEARTIHRMLELNGGMDTGSTAGFERNERNPLETDVIIIDEMSMVDISLMYSLLKAVVAGTRLILVGDVNQLPSVGPGSVLKDIIDSGAFHTVKLTKIFRQASTSDIIVNAHKINNGEEVSLDNKSMDFFSKEI
;
A
#
# COMPACT_ATOMS: atom_id res chain seq x y z
N TYR A 1 -17.58 -2.84 -3.44
CA TYR A 1 -18.90 -3.08 -4.06
C TYR A 1 -19.43 -4.46 -3.73
N LEU A 2 -20.72 -4.67 -4.02
CA LEU A 2 -21.34 -5.98 -4.10
C LEU A 2 -22.06 -6.13 -5.44
N PRO A 3 -22.07 -7.33 -6.06
CA PRO A 3 -22.99 -7.63 -7.13
C PRO A 3 -24.45 -7.42 -6.67
N MET A 4 -25.30 -6.88 -7.55
CA MET A 4 -26.69 -6.56 -7.20
C MET A 4 -27.46 -7.77 -6.63
N GLU A 5 -27.28 -8.94 -7.23
CA GLU A 5 -27.93 -10.19 -6.75
C GLU A 5 -27.52 -10.54 -5.32
N GLU A 6 -26.22 -10.45 -5.02
CA GLU A 6 -25.69 -10.75 -3.69
C GLU A 6 -26.16 -9.71 -2.66
N LEU A 7 -26.18 -8.43 -3.04
CA LEU A 7 -26.73 -7.38 -2.18
C LEU A 7 -28.21 -7.60 -1.90
N THR A 8 -29.00 -7.93 -2.93
CA THR A 8 -30.45 -8.23 -2.79
C THR A 8 -30.63 -9.41 -1.83
N ARG A 9 -29.91 -10.52 -2.04
CA ARG A 9 -29.99 -11.69 -1.17
C ARG A 9 -29.71 -11.38 0.31
N ARG A 10 -28.66 -10.59 0.57
CA ARG A 10 -28.32 -10.17 1.93
C ARG A 10 -29.35 -9.23 2.53
N ALA A 11 -29.88 -8.28 1.73
CA ALA A 11 -30.91 -7.36 2.18
C ALA A 11 -32.23 -8.07 2.52
N VAL A 12 -32.68 -9.01 1.68
CA VAL A 12 -33.84 -9.88 1.95
C VAL A 12 -33.67 -10.60 3.29
N TYR A 13 -32.51 -11.22 3.51
CA TYR A 13 -32.23 -11.92 4.76
C TYR A 13 -32.24 -11.02 6.00
N LEU A 14 -31.64 -9.83 5.89
CA LEU A 14 -31.53 -8.89 7.02
C LEU A 14 -32.83 -8.17 7.33
N LEU A 15 -33.63 -7.82 6.30
CA LEU A 15 -34.83 -7.01 6.44
C LEU A 15 -36.11 -7.85 6.54
N GLY A 16 -36.06 -9.12 6.18
CA GLY A 16 -37.22 -10.01 6.19
C GLY A 16 -38.30 -9.62 5.16
N VAL A 17 -37.88 -9.07 4.01
CA VAL A 17 -38.76 -8.60 2.93
C VAL A 17 -38.54 -9.40 1.65
N GLU A 18 -39.46 -9.27 0.66
CA GLU A 18 -39.33 -9.91 -0.65
C GLU A 18 -38.26 -9.23 -1.52
N SER A 19 -37.62 -9.96 -2.44
CA SER A 19 -36.58 -9.44 -3.33
C SER A 19 -37.08 -8.28 -4.19
N SER A 20 -38.30 -8.36 -4.69
CA SER A 20 -38.95 -7.31 -5.48
C SER A 20 -39.05 -5.98 -4.73
N GLN A 21 -39.24 -6.01 -3.42
CA GLN A 21 -39.29 -4.81 -2.59
C GLN A 21 -37.90 -4.17 -2.47
N VAL A 22 -36.84 -4.97 -2.34
CA VAL A 22 -35.45 -4.46 -2.31
C VAL A 22 -35.09 -3.84 -3.66
N GLU A 23 -35.34 -4.57 -4.76
CA GLU A 23 -34.98 -4.17 -6.11
C GLU A 23 -35.67 -2.86 -6.54
N ALA A 24 -36.92 -2.67 -6.14
CA ALA A 24 -37.68 -1.43 -6.42
C ALA A 24 -37.04 -0.17 -5.83
N HIS A 25 -36.18 -0.30 -4.82
CA HIS A 25 -35.53 0.84 -4.17
C HIS A 25 -34.17 1.23 -4.77
N TYR A 26 -33.52 0.38 -5.59
CA TYR A 26 -32.17 0.68 -6.10
C TYR A 26 -32.13 1.97 -6.92
N MET A 27 -33.11 2.18 -7.82
CA MET A 27 -33.15 3.40 -8.62
C MET A 27 -33.34 4.66 -7.77
N ASN A 28 -34.18 4.60 -6.75
CA ASN A 28 -34.39 5.72 -5.82
C ASN A 28 -33.12 6.03 -5.01
N LEU A 29 -32.44 5.00 -4.51
CA LEU A 29 -31.18 5.16 -3.79
C LEU A 29 -30.07 5.73 -4.70
N ALA A 30 -30.07 5.37 -5.98
CA ALA A 30 -29.13 5.93 -6.94
C ALA A 30 -29.46 7.40 -7.25
N MET A 31 -30.74 7.75 -7.44
CA MET A 31 -31.19 9.12 -7.61
C MET A 31 -30.87 10.00 -6.39
N ASP A 32 -31.03 9.46 -5.19
CA ASP A 32 -30.66 10.10 -3.92
C ASP A 32 -29.15 10.15 -3.68
N ARG A 33 -28.35 9.67 -4.62
CA ARG A 33 -26.86 9.61 -4.51
C ARG A 33 -26.35 8.86 -3.28
N LYS A 34 -27.08 7.85 -2.82
CA LYS A 34 -26.66 6.97 -1.72
C LYS A 34 -25.82 5.81 -2.23
N ILE A 35 -26.10 5.36 -3.44
CA ILE A 35 -25.38 4.29 -4.13
C ILE A 35 -25.00 4.72 -5.54
N VAL A 36 -24.01 4.04 -6.12
CA VAL A 36 -23.66 4.06 -7.54
C VAL A 36 -23.86 2.67 -8.09
N MET A 37 -24.54 2.57 -9.22
CA MET A 37 -24.75 1.33 -9.97
C MET A 37 -23.89 1.36 -11.22
N GLN A 38 -23.04 0.35 -11.40
CA GLN A 38 -22.16 0.23 -12.57
C GLN A 38 -22.33 -1.15 -13.20
N LEU A 39 -22.59 -1.20 -14.50
CA LEU A 39 -22.57 -2.45 -15.25
C LEU A 39 -21.14 -2.74 -15.71
N LYS A 40 -20.60 -3.88 -15.30
CA LYS A 40 -19.27 -4.35 -15.70
C LYS A 40 -19.33 -5.86 -15.90
N ASP A 41 -18.87 -6.33 -17.07
CA ASP A 41 -18.85 -7.76 -17.43
C ASP A 41 -20.21 -8.44 -17.22
N ASP A 42 -21.29 -7.78 -17.67
CA ASP A 42 -22.70 -8.19 -17.54
C ASP A 42 -23.21 -8.30 -16.08
N ILE A 43 -22.41 -7.84 -15.10
CA ILE A 43 -22.78 -7.83 -13.68
C ILE A 43 -23.03 -6.39 -13.24
N THR A 44 -24.21 -6.12 -12.69
CA THR A 44 -24.47 -4.84 -12.03
C THR A 44 -23.81 -4.82 -10.65
N GLN A 45 -22.80 -3.97 -10.52
CA GLN A 45 -22.07 -3.74 -9.26
C GLN A 45 -22.68 -2.54 -8.53
N ILE A 46 -22.94 -2.68 -7.25
CA ILE A 46 -23.49 -1.62 -6.40
C ILE A 46 -22.46 -1.17 -5.38
N TYR A 47 -22.18 0.11 -5.39
CA TYR A 47 -21.24 0.79 -4.49
C TYR A 47 -22.01 1.71 -3.55
N ALA A 48 -21.56 1.84 -2.31
CA ALA A 48 -21.89 3.02 -1.53
C ALA A 48 -21.23 4.25 -2.20
N ASN A 49 -22.00 5.32 -2.37
CA ASN A 49 -21.61 6.51 -3.15
C ASN A 49 -20.24 7.07 -2.70
N THR A 50 -20.03 7.19 -1.40
CA THR A 50 -18.78 7.72 -0.82
C THR A 50 -17.56 6.91 -1.26
N PHE A 51 -17.63 5.58 -1.19
CA PHE A 51 -16.50 4.73 -1.56
C PHE A 51 -16.24 4.69 -3.05
N TYR A 52 -17.30 4.75 -3.88
CA TYR A 52 -17.13 4.86 -5.33
C TYR A 52 -16.29 6.07 -5.71
N TYR A 53 -16.64 7.25 -5.19
CA TYR A 53 -15.91 8.47 -5.50
C TYR A 53 -14.53 8.51 -4.83
N MET A 54 -14.35 7.90 -3.65
CA MET A 54 -13.02 7.75 -3.07
C MET A 54 -12.09 6.92 -3.97
N GLU A 55 -12.54 5.78 -4.48
CA GLU A 55 -11.76 4.94 -5.41
C GLU A 55 -11.45 5.69 -6.71
N ALA A 56 -12.45 6.30 -7.34
CA ALA A 56 -12.28 7.03 -8.59
C ALA A 56 -11.28 8.20 -8.44
N ASN A 57 -11.41 8.98 -7.38
CA ASN A 57 -10.52 10.10 -7.11
C ASN A 57 -9.10 9.61 -6.72
N THR A 58 -8.99 8.54 -5.95
CA THR A 58 -7.70 7.90 -5.62
C THR A 58 -6.98 7.49 -6.90
N ALA A 59 -7.66 6.81 -7.82
CA ALA A 59 -7.08 6.40 -9.10
C ALA A 59 -6.65 7.62 -9.94
N ALA A 60 -7.45 8.68 -9.95
CA ALA A 60 -7.11 9.92 -10.67
C ALA A 60 -5.86 10.61 -10.07
N MET A 61 -5.77 10.71 -8.74
CA MET A 61 -4.60 11.29 -8.06
C MET A 61 -3.33 10.46 -8.25
N LEU A 62 -3.42 9.12 -8.20
CA LEU A 62 -2.28 8.24 -8.49
C LEU A 62 -1.76 8.45 -9.92
N LYS A 63 -2.65 8.58 -10.92
CA LYS A 63 -2.25 8.89 -12.29
C LYS A 63 -1.59 10.25 -12.44
N GLN A 64 -1.95 11.23 -11.63
CA GLN A 64 -1.30 12.54 -11.64
C GLN A 64 0.11 12.51 -11.06
N LEU A 65 0.39 11.60 -10.13
CA LEU A 65 1.71 11.38 -9.55
C LEU A 65 2.62 10.53 -10.44
N ASP A 66 2.04 9.74 -11.35
CA ASP A 66 2.76 8.83 -12.24
C ASP A 66 3.45 9.58 -13.39
N VAL A 67 4.45 10.37 -13.04
CA VAL A 67 5.29 11.12 -13.96
C VAL A 67 6.64 10.44 -14.11
N THR A 68 7.29 10.59 -15.26
CA THR A 68 8.61 10.00 -15.52
C THR A 68 9.68 11.10 -15.49
N TYR A 69 10.80 10.78 -14.85
CA TYR A 69 12.00 11.62 -14.78
C TYR A 69 13.11 11.03 -15.67
N ASP A 70 13.70 11.85 -16.51
CA ASP A 70 14.79 11.43 -17.38
C ASP A 70 16.12 11.48 -16.62
N VAL A 71 16.47 10.38 -15.96
CA VAL A 71 17.75 10.20 -15.25
C VAL A 71 18.51 9.05 -15.90
N PRO A 72 19.74 9.30 -16.40
CA PRO A 72 20.55 8.29 -17.09
C PRO A 72 20.89 7.10 -16.18
N ASP A 73 20.81 5.88 -16.73
CA ASP A 73 21.18 4.63 -16.00
C ASP A 73 22.57 4.70 -15.39
N ILE A 74 23.52 5.27 -16.10
CA ILE A 74 24.92 5.32 -15.67
C ILE A 74 25.08 6.13 -14.37
N GLU A 75 24.29 7.20 -14.20
CA GLU A 75 24.30 8.02 -12.98
C GLU A 75 23.70 7.27 -11.80
N ILE A 76 22.53 6.63 -12.00
CA ILE A 76 21.88 5.84 -10.97
C ILE A 76 22.77 4.68 -10.53
N GLU A 77 23.35 3.94 -11.49
CA GLU A 77 24.25 2.81 -11.19
C GLU A 77 25.54 3.24 -10.49
N ALA A 78 26.09 4.39 -10.84
CA ALA A 78 27.26 4.93 -10.15
C ALA A 78 26.94 5.28 -8.69
N ALA A 79 25.76 5.87 -8.44
CA ALA A 79 25.30 6.17 -7.09
C ALA A 79 25.04 4.87 -6.29
N ILE A 80 24.38 3.87 -6.89
CA ILE A 80 24.16 2.57 -6.26
C ILE A 80 25.48 1.91 -5.85
N ARG A 81 26.44 1.81 -6.77
CA ARG A 81 27.79 1.25 -6.46
C ARG A 81 28.50 1.98 -5.33
N ASN A 82 28.35 3.31 -5.26
CA ASN A 82 28.91 4.10 -4.15
C ASN A 82 28.22 3.77 -2.82
N ILE A 83 26.89 3.60 -2.84
CA ILE A 83 26.10 3.21 -1.65
C ILE A 83 26.49 1.81 -1.20
N GLU A 84 26.54 0.82 -2.09
CA GLU A 84 26.94 -0.56 -1.81
C GLU A 84 28.33 -0.61 -1.16
N LYS A 85 29.30 0.14 -1.71
CA LYS A 85 30.66 0.22 -1.17
C LYS A 85 30.69 0.83 0.23
N LYS A 86 29.88 1.86 0.49
CA LYS A 86 29.83 2.52 1.82
C LYS A 86 29.09 1.68 2.87
N THR A 87 28.16 0.86 2.45
CA THR A 87 27.33 0.03 3.33
C THR A 87 27.82 -1.39 3.46
N GLU A 88 28.85 -1.77 2.70
CA GLU A 88 29.37 -3.14 2.61
C GLU A 88 28.26 -4.17 2.28
N MET A 89 27.27 -3.74 1.48
CA MET A 89 26.13 -4.56 1.07
C MET A 89 26.07 -4.61 -0.45
N GLU A 90 25.74 -5.76 -0.98
CA GLU A 90 25.49 -5.98 -2.42
C GLU A 90 23.99 -6.19 -2.65
N LEU A 91 23.42 -5.44 -3.57
CA LEU A 91 22.03 -5.54 -3.97
C LEU A 91 21.86 -6.64 -5.02
N ASP A 92 20.72 -7.30 -5.00
CA ASP A 92 20.34 -8.16 -6.11
C ASP A 92 19.71 -7.34 -7.26
N GLU A 93 19.52 -8.02 -8.39
CA GLU A 93 19.01 -7.43 -9.62
C GLU A 93 17.66 -6.70 -9.41
N HIS A 94 16.70 -7.30 -8.68
CA HIS A 94 15.40 -6.69 -8.44
C HIS A 94 15.48 -5.52 -7.46
N GLN A 95 16.41 -5.56 -6.51
CA GLN A 95 16.64 -4.41 -5.62
C GLN A 95 17.26 -3.23 -6.38
N VAL A 96 18.20 -3.51 -7.27
CA VAL A 96 18.77 -2.49 -8.18
C VAL A 96 17.69 -1.90 -9.08
N GLU A 97 16.84 -2.75 -9.67
CA GLU A 97 15.68 -2.32 -10.46
C GLU A 97 14.76 -1.42 -9.65
N ALA A 98 14.41 -1.81 -8.40
CA ALA A 98 13.55 -1.00 -7.54
C ALA A 98 14.14 0.40 -7.24
N VAL A 99 15.46 0.51 -7.06
CA VAL A 99 16.12 1.80 -6.87
C VAL A 99 16.05 2.63 -8.17
N LYS A 100 16.32 2.04 -9.33
CA LYS A 100 16.22 2.71 -10.63
C LYS A 100 14.81 3.23 -10.88
N GLU A 101 13.81 2.40 -10.65
CA GLU A 101 12.41 2.76 -10.84
C GLU A 101 11.94 3.83 -9.84
N ALA A 102 12.43 3.81 -8.58
CA ALA A 102 12.16 4.86 -7.60
C ALA A 102 12.70 6.23 -8.03
N VAL A 103 13.83 6.25 -8.72
CA VAL A 103 14.46 7.49 -9.21
C VAL A 103 13.73 8.01 -10.44
N ARG A 104 13.25 7.14 -11.32
CA ARG A 104 12.65 7.49 -12.61
C ARG A 104 11.16 7.78 -12.58
N ASN A 105 10.46 7.28 -11.59
CA ASN A 105 9.00 7.40 -11.55
C ASN A 105 8.53 8.22 -10.35
N GLY A 106 7.49 9.00 -10.56
CA GLY A 106 6.80 9.72 -9.50
C GLY A 106 5.94 8.80 -8.61
N LEU A 107 5.57 7.62 -9.12
CA LEU A 107 4.88 6.59 -8.37
C LEU A 107 5.53 5.23 -8.60
N LEU A 108 5.89 4.54 -7.53
CA LEU A 108 6.43 3.19 -7.56
C LEU A 108 5.78 2.30 -6.50
N VAL A 109 5.46 1.08 -6.89
CA VAL A 109 5.07 0.01 -5.96
C VAL A 109 6.21 -1.00 -5.85
N ILE A 110 6.61 -1.32 -4.61
CA ILE A 110 7.57 -2.39 -4.32
C ILE A 110 6.85 -3.45 -3.49
N THR A 111 6.75 -4.65 -4.03
CA THR A 111 6.10 -5.76 -3.32
C THR A 111 7.05 -6.93 -3.14
N GLY A 112 6.89 -7.67 -2.03
CA GLY A 112 7.69 -8.86 -1.75
C GLY A 112 7.33 -9.46 -0.41
N GLY A 113 7.49 -10.78 -0.30
CA GLY A 113 7.23 -11.51 0.93
C GLY A 113 8.24 -11.21 2.05
N PRO A 114 8.11 -11.89 3.20
CA PRO A 114 9.07 -11.77 4.27
C PRO A 114 10.47 -12.25 3.83
N GLY A 115 11.52 -11.55 4.26
CA GLY A 115 12.92 -11.92 3.95
C GLY A 115 13.39 -11.60 2.53
N THR A 116 12.62 -10.89 1.71
CA THR A 116 13.01 -10.51 0.34
C THR A 116 13.82 -9.21 0.25
N GLY A 117 14.20 -8.62 1.37
CA GLY A 117 15.08 -7.45 1.40
C GLY A 117 14.39 -6.11 1.15
N LYS A 118 13.07 -5.98 1.38
CA LYS A 118 12.34 -4.70 1.29
C LYS A 118 13.03 -3.58 2.07
N THR A 119 13.42 -3.85 3.32
CA THR A 119 14.10 -2.88 4.18
C THR A 119 15.45 -2.42 3.61
N THR A 120 16.24 -3.34 3.05
CA THR A 120 17.51 -3.01 2.38
C THR A 120 17.26 -2.11 1.17
N THR A 121 16.25 -2.42 0.38
CA THR A 121 15.84 -1.62 -0.78
C THR A 121 15.41 -0.21 -0.36
N ILE A 122 14.55 -0.09 0.67
CA ILE A 122 14.14 1.21 1.24
C ILE A 122 15.36 2.00 1.69
N ASN A 123 16.29 1.40 2.43
CA ASN A 123 17.50 2.07 2.90
C ASN A 123 18.39 2.58 1.75
N THR A 124 18.49 1.81 0.67
CA THR A 124 19.26 2.24 -0.50
C THR A 124 18.58 3.40 -1.22
N ILE A 125 17.26 3.36 -1.37
CA ILE A 125 16.46 4.44 -1.96
C ILE A 125 16.61 5.73 -1.12
N ILE A 126 16.50 5.64 0.20
CA ILE A 126 16.72 6.77 1.10
C ILE A 126 18.10 7.38 0.88
N LYS A 127 19.16 6.55 0.90
CA LYS A 127 20.54 7.04 0.68
C LYS A 127 20.76 7.66 -0.68
N TYR A 128 20.08 7.16 -1.71
CA TYR A 128 20.13 7.77 -3.03
C TYR A 128 19.55 9.19 -2.99
N PHE A 129 18.34 9.35 -2.47
CA PHE A 129 17.69 10.67 -2.42
C PHE A 129 18.36 11.65 -1.46
N GLU A 130 19.03 11.15 -0.40
CA GLU A 130 19.91 12.00 0.42
C GLU A 130 21.12 12.56 -0.37
N LEU A 131 21.73 11.73 -1.22
CA LEU A 131 22.85 12.19 -2.07
C LEU A 131 22.40 13.29 -3.04
N GLU A 132 21.12 13.24 -3.45
CA GLU A 132 20.49 14.27 -4.28
C GLU A 132 20.01 15.50 -3.48
N GLY A 133 20.14 15.49 -2.15
CA GLY A 133 19.72 16.58 -1.27
C GLY A 133 18.19 16.73 -1.16
N MET A 134 17.44 15.65 -1.36
CA MET A 134 15.98 15.63 -1.30
C MET A 134 15.45 15.40 0.11
N ASP A 135 14.36 16.07 0.47
CA ASP A 135 13.64 15.85 1.71
C ASP A 135 12.77 14.59 1.62
N ILE A 136 12.86 13.72 2.63
CA ILE A 136 12.23 12.40 2.64
C ILE A 136 11.33 12.25 3.85
N PHE A 137 10.07 11.89 3.62
CA PHE A 137 9.15 11.48 4.69
C PHE A 137 8.94 9.96 4.66
N LEU A 138 9.07 9.35 5.84
CA LEU A 138 8.83 7.92 6.03
C LEU A 138 7.58 7.71 6.87
N ALA A 139 6.69 6.84 6.41
CA ALA A 139 5.51 6.51 7.18
C ALA A 139 5.07 5.05 7.04
N ALA A 140 4.23 4.61 7.99
CA ALA A 140 3.60 3.31 8.00
C ALA A 140 2.18 3.42 8.59
N PRO A 141 1.28 2.46 8.35
CA PRO A 141 -0.09 2.54 8.86
C PRO A 141 -0.19 2.41 10.38
N THR A 142 0.76 1.73 11.02
CA THR A 142 0.72 1.46 12.47
C THR A 142 1.95 2.01 13.20
N GLY A 143 1.80 2.34 14.49
CA GLY A 143 2.90 2.79 15.33
C GLY A 143 4.05 1.77 15.46
N ARG A 144 3.70 0.47 15.49
CA ARG A 144 4.72 -0.60 15.54
C ARG A 144 5.54 -0.66 14.26
N ALA A 145 4.88 -0.55 13.10
CA ALA A 145 5.56 -0.54 11.81
C ALA A 145 6.42 0.72 11.64
N ALA A 146 5.91 1.90 12.00
CA ALA A 146 6.67 3.14 11.97
C ALA A 146 7.90 3.08 12.88
N LYS A 147 7.76 2.57 14.11
CA LYS A 147 8.90 2.38 15.02
C LYS A 147 9.95 1.45 14.43
N ARG A 148 9.54 0.28 13.89
CA ARG A 148 10.44 -0.65 13.22
C ARG A 148 11.15 -0.01 12.03
N MET A 149 10.42 0.77 11.23
CA MET A 149 10.98 1.49 10.10
C MET A 149 12.05 2.48 10.58
N SER A 150 11.80 3.25 11.65
CA SER A 150 12.81 4.16 12.23
C SER A 150 14.05 3.41 12.73
N GLU A 151 13.87 2.29 13.44
CA GLU A 151 14.98 1.49 13.98
C GLU A 151 15.86 0.88 12.88
N THR A 152 15.25 0.48 11.76
CA THR A 152 15.96 -0.20 10.66
C THR A 152 16.58 0.76 9.65
N THR A 153 16.01 1.96 9.49
CA THR A 153 16.52 2.97 8.54
C THR A 153 17.42 3.99 9.18
N GLY A 154 17.28 4.22 10.49
CA GLY A 154 17.94 5.31 11.20
C GLY A 154 17.27 6.68 10.99
N TYR A 155 16.17 6.75 10.22
CA TYR A 155 15.39 7.96 9.95
C TYR A 155 14.10 7.99 10.77
N GLU A 156 13.60 9.18 11.07
CA GLU A 156 12.30 9.32 11.74
C GLU A 156 11.19 8.86 10.79
N ALA A 157 10.49 7.78 11.16
CA ALA A 157 9.26 7.36 10.53
C ALA A 157 8.08 7.57 11.45
N ARG A 158 6.94 7.97 10.88
CA ARG A 158 5.70 8.29 11.61
C ARG A 158 4.56 7.38 11.14
N THR A 159 3.46 7.33 11.90
CA THR A 159 2.24 6.76 11.32
C THR A 159 1.69 7.72 10.25
N ILE A 160 1.01 7.17 9.24
CA ILE A 160 0.35 7.99 8.21
C ILE A 160 -0.58 9.00 8.89
N HIS A 161 -1.34 8.59 9.91
CA HIS A 161 -2.21 9.47 10.67
C HIS A 161 -1.46 10.64 11.33
N ARG A 162 -0.28 10.37 11.90
CA ARG A 162 0.55 11.42 12.51
C ARG A 162 1.20 12.33 11.48
N MET A 163 1.60 11.77 10.34
CA MET A 163 2.14 12.54 9.22
C MET A 163 1.09 13.49 8.64
N LEU A 164 -0.16 13.05 8.59
CA LEU A 164 -1.30 13.86 8.14
C LEU A 164 -1.87 14.78 9.23
N GLU A 165 -1.29 14.78 10.43
CA GLU A 165 -1.71 15.63 11.56
C GLU A 165 -3.20 15.44 11.87
N LEU A 166 -3.56 14.21 12.30
CA LEU A 166 -4.93 13.89 12.70
C LEU A 166 -5.33 14.72 13.93
N ASN A 167 -6.25 15.66 13.75
CA ASN A 167 -6.85 16.39 14.85
C ASN A 167 -7.83 15.50 15.61
N GLY A 168 -7.45 15.12 16.83
CA GLY A 168 -8.39 14.54 17.77
C GLY A 168 -9.37 15.63 18.21
N GLY A 169 -10.58 15.64 17.65
CA GLY A 169 -11.62 16.64 17.91
C GLY A 169 -12.11 16.72 19.36
N MET A 170 -11.20 16.87 20.34
CA MET A 170 -11.57 16.93 21.75
C MET A 170 -12.03 18.30 22.21
N ASP A 171 -11.80 19.40 21.46
CA ASP A 171 -12.08 20.75 21.98
C ASP A 171 -12.90 21.72 21.11
N THR A 172 -13.26 21.37 19.86
CA THR A 172 -13.87 22.40 18.99
C THR A 172 -15.18 22.01 18.29
N GLY A 173 -15.78 20.86 18.59
CA GLY A 173 -17.04 20.46 17.94
C GLY A 173 -16.90 20.21 16.41
N SER A 174 -15.68 20.22 15.88
CA SER A 174 -15.40 19.90 14.50
C SER A 174 -15.21 18.37 14.32
N THR A 175 -15.72 17.84 13.22
CA THR A 175 -15.50 16.45 12.82
C THR A 175 -13.99 16.17 12.76
N ALA A 176 -13.53 15.10 13.40
CA ALA A 176 -12.15 14.65 13.32
C ALA A 176 -11.70 14.59 11.84
N GLY A 177 -10.66 15.30 11.52
CA GLY A 177 -10.13 15.41 10.14
C GLY A 177 -8.60 15.55 10.15
N PHE A 178 -8.00 15.39 8.98
CA PHE A 178 -6.57 15.63 8.81
C PHE A 178 -6.30 17.10 8.48
N GLU A 179 -5.30 17.69 9.13
CA GLU A 179 -4.85 19.08 8.85
C GLU A 179 -4.12 19.14 7.50
N ARG A 180 -3.34 18.08 7.16
CA ARG A 180 -2.68 17.95 5.89
C ARG A 180 -3.67 17.50 4.81
N ASN A 181 -3.81 18.31 3.77
CA ASN A 181 -4.77 18.13 2.67
C ASN A 181 -4.37 19.03 1.49
N GLU A 182 -5.22 19.17 0.46
CA GLU A 182 -4.93 19.97 -0.74
C GLU A 182 -4.64 21.45 -0.46
N ARG A 183 -5.12 22.00 0.66
CA ARG A 183 -4.89 23.41 1.06
C ARG A 183 -3.68 23.58 1.98
N ASN A 184 -3.25 22.51 2.59
CA ASN A 184 -2.09 22.45 3.49
C ASN A 184 -1.32 21.14 3.23
N PRO A 185 -0.64 21.03 2.07
CA PRO A 185 -0.01 19.78 1.67
C PRO A 185 1.23 19.44 2.49
N LEU A 186 1.73 18.24 2.30
CA LEU A 186 3.03 17.81 2.79
C LEU A 186 4.11 18.45 1.93
N GLU A 187 5.05 19.13 2.58
CA GLU A 187 6.20 19.76 1.92
C GLU A 187 7.39 18.81 2.00
N THR A 188 7.55 17.99 0.97
CA THR A 188 8.64 17.00 0.86
C THR A 188 8.80 16.56 -0.59
N ASP A 189 10.02 16.11 -0.95
CA ASP A 189 10.31 15.62 -2.30
C ASP A 189 9.94 14.14 -2.48
N VAL A 190 10.07 13.36 -1.42
CA VAL A 190 9.86 11.90 -1.45
C VAL A 190 9.06 11.44 -0.25
N ILE A 191 8.07 10.60 -0.49
CA ILE A 191 7.30 9.91 0.55
C ILE A 191 7.44 8.40 0.35
N ILE A 192 7.88 7.70 1.37
CA ILE A 192 7.96 6.23 1.38
C ILE A 192 7.00 5.69 2.42
N ILE A 193 6.05 4.87 1.99
CA ILE A 193 5.08 4.21 2.86
C ILE A 193 5.38 2.72 2.90
N ASP A 194 5.68 2.18 4.08
CA ASP A 194 5.83 0.73 4.27
C ASP A 194 4.55 0.09 4.84
N GLU A 195 4.44 -1.22 4.75
CA GLU A 195 3.27 -2.03 5.19
C GLU A 195 1.95 -1.61 4.53
N MET A 196 2.00 -1.31 3.22
CA MET A 196 0.86 -0.84 2.44
C MET A 196 -0.34 -1.80 2.38
N SER A 197 -0.14 -3.10 2.66
CA SER A 197 -1.25 -4.07 2.74
C SER A 197 -2.30 -3.71 3.79
N MET A 198 -1.92 -2.95 4.83
CA MET A 198 -2.80 -2.51 5.92
C MET A 198 -3.49 -1.16 5.67
N VAL A 199 -3.22 -0.50 4.54
CA VAL A 199 -3.81 0.80 4.19
C VAL A 199 -5.13 0.60 3.47
N ASP A 200 -6.21 1.16 4.01
CA ASP A 200 -7.53 1.16 3.40
C ASP A 200 -7.74 2.33 2.42
N ILE A 201 -8.87 2.33 1.71
CA ILE A 201 -9.15 3.37 0.71
C ILE A 201 -9.31 4.76 1.33
N SER A 202 -9.85 4.86 2.55
CA SER A 202 -10.08 6.14 3.21
C SER A 202 -8.76 6.80 3.62
N LEU A 203 -7.82 5.99 4.16
CA LEU A 203 -6.50 6.46 4.54
C LEU A 203 -5.65 6.81 3.31
N MET A 204 -5.72 5.98 2.26
CA MET A 204 -5.03 6.26 0.99
C MET A 204 -5.55 7.54 0.32
N TYR A 205 -6.86 7.71 0.27
CA TYR A 205 -7.50 8.92 -0.25
C TYR A 205 -7.03 10.18 0.50
N SER A 206 -7.01 10.10 1.84
CA SER A 206 -6.56 11.21 2.69
C SER A 206 -5.07 11.52 2.48
N LEU A 207 -4.23 10.50 2.35
CA LEU A 207 -2.80 10.66 2.05
C LEU A 207 -2.60 11.38 0.71
N LEU A 208 -3.24 10.92 -0.35
CA LEU A 208 -3.08 11.48 -1.68
C LEU A 208 -3.55 12.94 -1.78
N LYS A 209 -4.56 13.31 -1.01
CA LYS A 209 -5.00 14.72 -0.91
C LYS A 209 -3.94 15.65 -0.33
N ALA A 210 -3.00 15.13 0.43
CA ALA A 210 -1.91 15.91 1.02
C ALA A 210 -0.61 15.84 0.20
N VAL A 211 -0.54 15.01 -0.84
CA VAL A 211 0.64 14.87 -1.71
C VAL A 211 0.51 15.80 -2.90
N VAL A 212 1.54 16.59 -3.17
CA VAL A 212 1.57 17.50 -4.33
C VAL A 212 2.17 16.84 -5.56
N ALA A 213 1.82 17.36 -6.73
CA ALA A 213 2.46 16.96 -7.99
C ALA A 213 3.96 17.25 -7.95
N GLY A 214 4.77 16.28 -8.37
CA GLY A 214 6.23 16.34 -8.30
C GLY A 214 6.85 15.65 -7.09
N THR A 215 6.08 15.38 -6.02
CA THR A 215 6.53 14.49 -4.95
C THR A 215 6.57 13.05 -5.44
N ARG A 216 7.66 12.34 -5.19
CA ARG A 216 7.77 10.91 -5.46
C ARG A 216 7.08 10.12 -4.35
N LEU A 217 6.18 9.22 -4.73
CA LEU A 217 5.46 8.35 -3.80
C LEU A 217 5.87 6.89 -4.02
N ILE A 218 6.50 6.29 -3.01
CA ILE A 218 6.96 4.91 -3.04
C ILE A 218 6.15 4.10 -2.04
N LEU A 219 5.39 3.15 -2.55
CA LEU A 219 4.49 2.29 -1.80
C LEU A 219 5.13 0.91 -1.64
N VAL A 220 5.43 0.52 -0.41
CA VAL A 220 6.10 -0.75 -0.12
C VAL A 220 5.17 -1.65 0.70
N GLY A 221 5.07 -2.92 0.34
CA GLY A 221 4.24 -3.86 1.10
C GLY A 221 4.35 -5.30 0.60
N ASP A 222 3.56 -6.15 1.20
CA ASP A 222 3.44 -7.56 0.81
C ASP A 222 1.97 -7.82 0.43
N VAL A 223 1.73 -8.04 -0.84
CA VAL A 223 0.36 -8.28 -1.37
C VAL A 223 -0.26 -9.57 -0.84
N ASN A 224 0.54 -10.48 -0.31
CA ASN A 224 0.09 -11.76 0.26
C ASN A 224 -0.19 -11.70 1.77
N GLN A 225 0.09 -10.55 2.41
CA GLN A 225 -0.28 -10.34 3.80
C GLN A 225 -1.79 -10.04 3.94
N LEU A 226 -2.27 -10.09 5.20
CA LEU A 226 -3.66 -9.78 5.50
C LEU A 226 -4.01 -8.36 5.02
N PRO A 227 -5.17 -8.19 4.39
CA PRO A 227 -5.62 -6.87 3.93
C PRO A 227 -5.96 -5.96 5.11
N SER A 228 -6.20 -4.69 4.81
CA SER A 228 -6.68 -3.71 5.78
C SER A 228 -7.99 -4.15 6.44
N VAL A 229 -8.21 -3.70 7.68
CA VAL A 229 -9.51 -3.90 8.38
C VAL A 229 -10.59 -3.01 7.77
N GLY A 230 -10.21 -1.82 7.30
CA GLY A 230 -11.11 -0.91 6.58
C GLY A 230 -11.38 -1.35 5.13
N PRO A 231 -12.31 -0.68 4.45
CA PRO A 231 -12.72 -1.06 3.09
C PRO A 231 -11.62 -0.79 2.06
N GLY A 232 -11.53 -1.70 1.07
CA GLY A 232 -10.61 -1.60 -0.07
C GLY A 232 -9.32 -2.41 0.11
N SER A 233 -8.84 -3.00 -0.99
CA SER A 233 -7.58 -3.73 -1.08
C SER A 233 -6.57 -2.93 -1.88
N VAL A 234 -6.25 -1.70 -1.41
CA VAL A 234 -5.57 -0.65 -2.17
C VAL A 234 -4.28 -1.15 -2.85
N LEU A 235 -3.37 -1.76 -2.10
CA LEU A 235 -2.11 -2.27 -2.66
C LEU A 235 -2.35 -3.30 -3.76
N LYS A 236 -3.25 -4.26 -3.50
CA LYS A 236 -3.59 -5.31 -4.46
C LYS A 236 -4.22 -4.74 -5.71
N ASP A 237 -5.19 -3.83 -5.56
CA ASP A 237 -5.91 -3.23 -6.67
C ASP A 237 -4.98 -2.38 -7.57
N ILE A 238 -4.01 -1.66 -6.98
CA ILE A 238 -2.97 -0.93 -7.72
C ILE A 238 -2.12 -1.90 -8.55
N ILE A 239 -1.64 -2.99 -7.94
CA ILE A 239 -0.81 -4.00 -8.62
C ILE A 239 -1.60 -4.69 -9.73
N ASP A 240 -2.81 -5.17 -9.42
CA ASP A 240 -3.67 -5.92 -10.37
C ASP A 240 -4.11 -5.06 -11.55
N SER A 241 -4.16 -3.73 -11.39
CA SER A 241 -4.49 -2.81 -12.48
C SER A 241 -3.45 -2.82 -13.60
N GLY A 242 -2.20 -3.19 -13.29
CA GLY A 242 -1.08 -3.12 -14.24
C GLY A 242 -0.79 -1.70 -14.79
N ALA A 243 -1.38 -0.67 -14.17
CA ALA A 243 -1.29 0.70 -14.66
C ALA A 243 -0.06 1.46 -14.15
N PHE A 244 0.61 0.95 -13.12
CA PHE A 244 1.71 1.64 -12.44
C PHE A 244 2.95 0.77 -12.35
N HIS A 245 4.11 1.40 -12.30
CA HIS A 245 5.37 0.69 -12.13
C HIS A 245 5.38 -0.12 -10.84
N THR A 246 5.64 -1.43 -10.98
CA THR A 246 5.65 -2.36 -9.85
C THR A 246 6.88 -3.25 -9.94
N VAL A 247 7.70 -3.24 -8.90
CA VAL A 247 8.84 -4.13 -8.76
C VAL A 247 8.55 -5.20 -7.72
N LYS A 248 8.71 -6.47 -8.09
CA LYS A 248 8.49 -7.61 -7.21
C LYS A 248 9.80 -8.20 -6.75
N LEU A 249 10.09 -8.07 -5.46
CA LEU A 249 11.25 -8.70 -4.83
C LEU A 249 10.94 -10.17 -4.54
N THR A 250 11.64 -11.06 -5.20
CA THR A 250 11.38 -12.52 -5.14
C THR A 250 12.46 -13.30 -4.42
N LYS A 251 13.69 -12.77 -4.35
CA LYS A 251 14.84 -13.46 -3.76
C LYS A 251 14.76 -13.47 -2.24
N ILE A 252 14.76 -14.66 -1.66
CA ILE A 252 14.86 -14.85 -0.21
C ILE A 252 16.34 -14.85 0.18
N PHE A 253 16.76 -13.92 1.04
CA PHE A 253 18.14 -13.82 1.46
C PHE A 253 18.50 -14.88 2.49
N ARG A 254 19.80 -15.27 2.53
CA ARG A 254 20.31 -16.40 3.32
C ARG A 254 19.91 -16.38 4.79
N GLN A 255 19.92 -15.22 5.43
CA GLN A 255 19.48 -15.08 6.83
C GLN A 255 18.00 -15.41 7.03
N ALA A 256 17.18 -15.12 6.03
CA ALA A 256 15.75 -15.41 6.04
C ALA A 256 15.44 -16.85 5.62
N SER A 257 16.27 -17.47 4.76
CA SER A 257 16.09 -18.86 4.30
C SER A 257 16.38 -19.92 5.38
N THR A 258 16.99 -19.54 6.49
CA THR A 258 17.18 -20.43 7.65
C THR A 258 16.00 -20.42 8.61
N SER A 259 15.04 -19.52 8.46
CA SER A 259 13.81 -19.45 9.24
C SER A 259 12.71 -20.27 8.57
N ASP A 260 12.26 -21.31 9.23
CA ASP A 260 11.16 -22.15 8.72
C ASP A 260 9.82 -21.39 8.68
N ILE A 261 9.64 -20.38 9.54
CA ILE A 261 8.50 -19.47 9.46
C ILE A 261 8.45 -18.78 8.10
N ILE A 262 9.58 -18.25 7.63
CA ILE A 262 9.66 -17.52 6.34
C ILE A 262 9.51 -18.49 5.17
N VAL A 263 10.21 -19.61 5.19
CA VAL A 263 10.12 -20.65 4.15
C VAL A 263 8.70 -21.18 4.04
N ASN A 264 8.05 -21.50 5.15
CA ASN A 264 6.69 -22.00 5.17
C ASN A 264 5.67 -20.93 4.75
N ALA A 265 5.86 -19.67 5.11
CA ALA A 265 5.01 -18.58 4.61
C ALA A 265 5.04 -18.50 3.07
N HIS A 266 6.23 -18.63 2.44
CA HIS A 266 6.34 -18.67 0.98
C HIS A 266 5.69 -19.91 0.38
N LYS A 267 5.86 -21.09 0.98
CA LYS A 267 5.18 -22.33 0.54
C LYS A 267 3.67 -22.18 0.57
N ILE A 268 3.12 -21.67 1.68
CA ILE A 268 1.67 -21.45 1.82
C ILE A 268 1.17 -20.48 0.74
N ASN A 269 1.88 -19.39 0.50
CA ASN A 269 1.53 -18.42 -0.55
C ASN A 269 1.53 -19.03 -1.96
N ASN A 270 2.40 -20.01 -2.20
CA ASN A 270 2.48 -20.73 -3.48
C ASN A 270 1.46 -21.90 -3.55
N GLY A 271 0.70 -22.17 -2.50
CA GLY A 271 -0.19 -23.32 -2.43
C GLY A 271 0.51 -24.67 -2.20
N GLU A 272 1.76 -24.64 -1.71
CA GLU A 272 2.57 -25.81 -1.42
C GLU A 272 2.27 -26.34 -0.01
N GLU A 273 2.43 -27.66 0.19
CA GLU A 273 2.29 -28.26 1.52
C GLU A 273 3.46 -27.91 2.44
N VAL A 274 3.16 -27.67 3.71
CA VAL A 274 4.14 -27.46 4.76
C VAL A 274 4.19 -28.66 5.71
N SER A 275 5.38 -29.01 6.19
CA SER A 275 5.53 -30.05 7.21
C SER A 275 5.19 -29.50 8.58
N LEU A 276 4.30 -30.19 9.31
CA LEU A 276 3.85 -29.87 10.66
C LEU A 276 4.43 -30.86 11.69
N ASP A 277 5.64 -31.32 11.48
CA ASP A 277 6.29 -32.35 12.28
C ASP A 277 6.95 -31.83 13.56
N ASN A 278 6.88 -30.53 13.83
CA ASN A 278 7.45 -29.85 15.00
C ASN A 278 8.97 -30.08 15.21
N LYS A 279 9.71 -30.34 14.13
CA LYS A 279 11.19 -30.46 14.16
C LYS A 279 11.91 -29.13 13.88
N SER A 280 11.17 -28.10 13.54
CA SER A 280 11.68 -26.77 13.27
C SER A 280 12.21 -26.10 14.56
N MET A 281 13.14 -25.15 14.39
CA MET A 281 13.64 -24.32 15.49
C MET A 281 12.72 -23.14 15.80
N ASP A 282 11.91 -22.69 14.86
CA ASP A 282 11.09 -21.48 14.96
C ASP A 282 9.64 -21.63 14.44
N PHE A 283 9.29 -22.79 13.89
CA PHE A 283 7.95 -23.07 13.36
C PHE A 283 7.35 -24.32 14.02
N PHE A 284 6.27 -24.14 14.76
CA PHE A 284 5.60 -25.22 15.49
C PHE A 284 4.11 -25.23 15.20
N SER A 285 3.57 -26.41 14.94
CA SER A 285 2.14 -26.70 14.87
C SER A 285 1.65 -27.17 16.24
N LYS A 286 0.52 -26.62 16.69
CA LYS A 286 -0.18 -27.12 17.87
C LYS A 286 -1.53 -27.70 17.44
N GLU A 287 -1.76 -28.98 17.74
CA GLU A 287 -3.10 -29.55 17.64
C GLU A 287 -4.04 -28.82 18.62
N ILE A 288 -5.18 -28.36 18.13
CA ILE A 288 -6.23 -27.68 18.91
C ILE A 288 -7.28 -28.71 19.30
#